data_b9e6b64aaa010e0d7d5bf176d49812b2
#
_entry.id   b9e6b64aaa010e0d7d5bf176d49812b2
#
_cell.length_a   1.000
_cell.length_b   1.000
_cell.length_c   1.000
_cell.angle_alpha   90.00
_cell.angle_beta   90.00
_cell.angle_gamma   90.00
#
_symmetry.space_group_name_H-M   'P 1'
#
loop_
_entity.id
_entity.type
_entity.pdbx_description
1 polymer ?
#
loop_
_entity_poly.entity_id
_entity_poly.type
_entity_poly.pdbx_seq_one_letter_code
_entity_poly.pdbx_strand_id
1 'polypeptide(L)'
;IGNHPITLNPFTMNLISYLPQDCMPTDIVFAGYEENIFLVKNSNGYFIPSFNVMTLTDMCPGEGYGVFLNGADGLEFTYPTGGGFSRNMSASLEEYKVATRTDNVDITGESHLFIIESIEGAQVGDQLRAYDNNDKLVGSINIVQEHLSGDHVIDLVVQKEVDLGAYGGPVIDGCSNSLITLKLYNAVEDTEYNVSTDSSGSCSDSDIDEMSVLGKALVGEEDIILTS
;
A
#
# COMPACT_ATOMS: atom_id res chain seq x y z
N ILE A 1 -9.75 -29.04 10.73
CA ILE A 1 -8.29 -28.84 10.51
C ILE A 1 -7.78 -28.27 11.81
N GLY A 2 -6.80 -28.97 12.45
CA GLY A 2 -6.25 -28.54 13.73
C GLY A 2 -5.56 -27.17 13.58
N ASN A 3 -5.70 -26.34 14.60
CA ASN A 3 -5.08 -25.03 14.66
C ASN A 3 -3.58 -25.22 14.96
N HIS A 4 -2.78 -25.35 13.91
CA HIS A 4 -1.33 -25.52 14.07
C HIS A 4 -0.66 -24.13 14.05
N PRO A 5 0.22 -23.84 15.02
CA PRO A 5 1.00 -22.64 15.00
C PRO A 5 1.93 -22.60 13.79
N ILE A 6 2.14 -21.42 13.24
CA ILE A 6 3.08 -21.14 12.17
C ILE A 6 4.23 -20.35 12.79
N THR A 7 5.44 -20.86 12.67
CA THR A 7 6.63 -20.14 13.12
C THR A 7 7.00 -19.07 12.10
N LEU A 8 6.97 -17.82 12.50
CA LEU A 8 7.45 -16.67 11.73
C LEU A 8 8.84 -16.29 12.21
N ASN A 9 9.76 -16.12 11.27
CA ASN A 9 11.16 -15.80 11.57
C ASN A 9 11.40 -14.28 11.50
N PRO A 10 12.24 -13.72 12.37
CA PRO A 10 12.62 -12.32 12.30
C PRO A 10 13.53 -12.03 11.11
N PHE A 11 13.61 -10.75 10.71
CA PHE A 11 14.50 -10.22 9.66
C PHE A 11 14.32 -10.87 8.27
N THR A 12 13.18 -11.47 8.01
CA THR A 12 12.86 -12.08 6.71
C THR A 12 11.39 -11.97 6.41
N MET A 13 11.04 -11.94 5.12
CA MET A 13 9.65 -12.07 4.68
C MET A 13 9.21 -13.52 4.85
N ASN A 14 8.21 -13.73 5.70
CA ASN A 14 7.60 -15.04 5.90
C ASN A 14 6.42 -15.18 4.95
N LEU A 15 6.44 -16.18 4.09
CA LEU A 15 5.31 -16.46 3.20
C LEU A 15 4.36 -17.43 3.90
N ILE A 16 3.12 -17.02 4.09
CA ILE A 16 2.06 -17.82 4.69
C ILE A 16 0.88 -17.98 3.72
N SER A 17 0.22 -19.15 3.79
CA SER A 17 -1.04 -19.39 3.09
C SER A 17 -2.19 -19.21 4.05
N TYR A 18 -3.26 -18.56 3.63
CA TYR A 18 -4.47 -18.41 4.45
C TYR A 18 -5.25 -19.73 4.52
N LEU A 19 -5.37 -20.28 5.72
CA LEU A 19 -5.94 -21.63 5.97
C LEU A 19 -7.42 -21.65 6.36
N PRO A 20 -8.00 -20.59 6.98
CA PRO A 20 -9.44 -20.56 7.29
C PRO A 20 -10.32 -20.70 6.04
N GLN A 21 -11.59 -21.10 6.24
CA GLN A 21 -12.53 -21.39 5.14
C GLN A 21 -13.24 -20.13 4.61
N ASP A 22 -13.33 -19.10 5.43
CA ASP A 22 -14.01 -17.84 5.13
C ASP A 22 -13.00 -16.70 5.17
N CYS A 23 -13.22 -15.65 4.37
CA CYS A 23 -12.41 -14.43 4.48
C CYS A 23 -12.59 -13.78 5.86
N MET A 24 -11.50 -13.24 6.39
CA MET A 24 -11.53 -12.47 7.64
C MET A 24 -10.80 -11.13 7.47
N PRO A 25 -11.25 -10.08 8.18
CA PRO A 25 -10.51 -8.83 8.25
C PRO A 25 -9.07 -9.05 8.72
N THR A 26 -8.12 -8.41 8.06
CA THR A 26 -6.68 -8.59 8.35
C THR A 26 -6.32 -8.20 9.78
N ASP A 27 -6.92 -7.14 10.31
CA ASP A 27 -6.77 -6.71 11.70
C ASP A 27 -7.27 -7.78 12.70
N ILE A 28 -8.36 -8.47 12.37
CA ILE A 28 -8.89 -9.57 13.20
C ILE A 28 -7.98 -10.80 13.12
N VAL A 29 -7.42 -11.08 11.94
CA VAL A 29 -6.48 -12.22 11.78
C VAL A 29 -5.25 -12.03 12.65
N PHE A 30 -4.74 -10.79 12.76
CA PHE A 30 -3.55 -10.47 13.54
C PHE A 30 -3.84 -9.83 14.90
N ALA A 31 -5.11 -9.91 15.38
CA ALA A 31 -5.49 -9.35 16.68
C ALA A 31 -4.65 -9.95 17.81
N GLY A 32 -3.98 -9.08 18.58
CA GLY A 32 -3.06 -9.45 19.65
C GLY A 32 -1.62 -9.74 19.20
N TYR A 33 -1.33 -9.58 17.90
CA TYR A 33 0.02 -9.69 17.33
C TYR A 33 0.53 -8.36 16.75
N GLU A 34 -0.24 -7.28 16.83
CA GLU A 34 0.00 -6.00 16.16
C GLU A 34 1.37 -5.41 16.50
N GLU A 35 1.81 -5.55 17.76
CA GLU A 35 3.12 -5.06 18.20
C GLU A 35 4.30 -5.86 17.62
N ASN A 36 4.03 -7.11 17.19
CA ASN A 36 5.04 -8.00 16.62
C ASN A 36 5.11 -7.91 15.10
N ILE A 37 4.07 -7.38 14.46
CA ILE A 37 3.96 -7.28 13.00
C ILE A 37 4.45 -5.90 12.55
N PHE A 38 5.46 -5.91 11.68
CA PHE A 38 5.85 -4.70 10.95
C PHE A 38 4.95 -4.50 9.74
N LEU A 39 4.76 -5.56 8.93
CA LEU A 39 4.08 -5.50 7.64
C LEU A 39 3.41 -6.82 7.32
N VAL A 40 2.17 -6.78 6.84
CA VAL A 40 1.53 -7.89 6.10
C VAL A 40 1.14 -7.40 4.72
N LYS A 41 1.43 -8.18 3.68
CA LYS A 41 1.10 -7.78 2.30
C LYS A 41 0.69 -8.95 1.41
N ASN A 42 0.01 -8.63 0.32
CA ASN A 42 -0.09 -9.44 -0.89
C ASN A 42 0.04 -8.52 -2.11
N SER A 43 -0.29 -9.00 -3.33
CA SER A 43 -0.27 -8.19 -4.56
C SER A 43 -1.28 -7.04 -4.57
N ASN A 44 -2.24 -7.01 -3.66
CA ASN A 44 -3.38 -6.08 -3.67
C ASN A 44 -3.31 -5.00 -2.59
N GLY A 45 -2.50 -5.21 -1.54
CA GLY A 45 -2.43 -4.23 -0.47
C GLY A 45 -1.51 -4.60 0.69
N TYR A 46 -1.53 -3.73 1.69
CA TYR A 46 -0.68 -3.76 2.88
C TYR A 46 -1.52 -3.61 4.15
N PHE A 47 -1.03 -4.21 5.22
CA PHE A 47 -1.44 -3.95 6.58
C PHE A 47 -0.21 -3.63 7.41
N ILE A 48 -0.11 -2.40 7.93
CA ILE A 48 1.02 -1.92 8.74
C ILE A 48 0.45 -1.28 10.00
N PRO A 49 0.35 -2.02 11.10
CA PRO A 49 -0.30 -1.54 12.33
C PRO A 49 0.30 -0.25 12.89
N SER A 50 1.62 -0.12 12.84
CA SER A 50 2.35 1.05 13.37
C SER A 50 2.05 2.36 12.66
N PHE A 51 1.60 2.32 11.40
CA PHE A 51 1.23 3.48 10.59
C PHE A 51 -0.28 3.57 10.34
N ASN A 52 -1.07 2.66 10.93
CA ASN A 52 -2.51 2.55 10.68
C ASN A 52 -2.88 2.38 9.19
N VAL A 53 -2.00 1.74 8.42
CA VAL A 53 -2.22 1.42 7.00
C VAL A 53 -3.00 0.11 6.89
N MET A 54 -4.12 0.11 6.16
CA MET A 54 -4.99 -1.07 5.96
C MET A 54 -5.58 -1.13 4.55
N THR A 55 -4.73 -1.10 3.51
CA THR A 55 -5.19 -1.37 2.14
C THR A 55 -5.46 -2.85 1.90
N LEU A 56 -4.80 -3.73 2.65
CA LEU A 56 -5.12 -5.15 2.76
C LEU A 56 -6.24 -5.36 3.79
N THR A 57 -7.49 -5.20 3.35
CA THR A 57 -8.64 -5.22 4.27
C THR A 57 -9.05 -6.61 4.74
N ASP A 58 -8.93 -7.61 3.87
CA ASP A 58 -9.35 -8.99 4.16
C ASP A 58 -8.29 -9.99 3.72
N MET A 59 -8.17 -11.09 4.46
CA MET A 59 -7.42 -12.28 4.07
C MET A 59 -8.39 -13.39 3.68
N CYS A 60 -8.19 -14.00 2.51
CA CYS A 60 -9.14 -14.94 1.92
C CYS A 60 -8.53 -16.31 1.61
N PRO A 61 -9.35 -17.41 1.62
CA PRO A 61 -8.90 -18.75 1.27
C PRO A 61 -8.27 -18.81 -0.13
N GLY A 62 -7.13 -19.50 -0.22
CA GLY A 62 -6.41 -19.69 -1.49
C GLY A 62 -5.42 -18.58 -1.83
N GLU A 63 -5.34 -17.55 -1.00
CA GLU A 63 -4.35 -16.48 -1.16
C GLU A 63 -3.11 -16.73 -0.30
N GLY A 64 -1.97 -16.16 -0.75
CA GLY A 64 -0.71 -16.11 -0.04
C GLY A 64 -0.38 -14.71 0.43
N TYR A 65 0.30 -14.62 1.58
CA TYR A 65 0.64 -13.35 2.21
C TYR A 65 2.09 -13.36 2.66
N GLY A 66 2.76 -12.22 2.47
CA GLY A 66 4.05 -11.95 3.09
C GLY A 66 3.86 -11.30 4.45
N VAL A 67 4.55 -11.80 5.47
CA VAL A 67 4.54 -11.24 6.83
C VAL A 67 5.97 -10.91 7.24
N PHE A 68 6.22 -9.67 7.62
CA PHE A 68 7.49 -9.20 8.17
C PHE A 68 7.31 -8.80 9.63
N LEU A 69 8.20 -9.28 10.51
CA LEU A 69 8.09 -9.03 11.95
C LEU A 69 8.79 -7.73 12.37
N ASN A 70 8.22 -7.11 13.40
CA ASN A 70 8.79 -5.94 14.06
C ASN A 70 9.71 -6.39 15.20
N GLY A 71 10.99 -6.55 14.93
CA GLY A 71 11.98 -6.91 15.94
C GLY A 71 12.76 -8.18 15.67
N ALA A 72 13.59 -8.58 16.65
CA ALA A 72 14.56 -9.66 16.54
C ALA A 72 14.04 -11.03 16.97
N ASP A 73 12.87 -11.09 17.59
CA ASP A 73 12.29 -12.34 18.10
C ASP A 73 11.35 -12.94 17.06
N GLY A 74 11.39 -14.27 16.93
CA GLY A 74 10.42 -15.02 16.13
C GLY A 74 9.05 -15.04 16.80
N LEU A 75 8.01 -15.33 16.03
CA LEU A 75 6.63 -15.35 16.49
C LEU A 75 5.97 -16.68 16.14
N GLU A 76 5.31 -17.30 17.13
CA GLU A 76 4.37 -18.40 16.88
C GLU A 76 2.98 -17.83 16.60
N PHE A 77 2.64 -17.75 15.34
CA PHE A 77 1.36 -17.22 14.87
C PHE A 77 0.33 -18.34 14.72
N THR A 78 -0.90 -18.08 15.12
CA THR A 78 -2.01 -19.02 14.97
C THR A 78 -3.24 -18.30 14.47
N TYR A 79 -3.86 -18.78 13.38
CA TYR A 79 -5.11 -18.21 12.90
C TYR A 79 -6.20 -18.27 13.97
N PRO A 80 -7.02 -17.23 14.11
CA PRO A 80 -8.13 -17.24 15.06
C PRO A 80 -9.08 -18.40 14.77
N THR A 81 -9.45 -19.14 15.82
CA THR A 81 -10.44 -20.22 15.77
C THR A 81 -11.80 -19.69 16.14
N GLY A 82 -12.74 -19.68 15.22
CA GLY A 82 -14.12 -19.37 15.58
C GLY A 82 -14.91 -18.85 14.42
N GLY A 83 -16.07 -19.44 14.22
CA GLY A 83 -16.99 -19.12 13.17
C GLY A 83 -17.57 -17.72 13.27
N GLY A 84 -17.89 -17.19 12.10
CA GLY A 84 -18.88 -16.15 11.92
C GLY A 84 -18.62 -14.85 12.67
N PHE A 85 -17.51 -14.17 12.41
CA PHE A 85 -17.42 -12.76 12.75
C PHE A 85 -18.36 -12.00 11.83
N SER A 86 -19.60 -11.81 12.31
CA SER A 86 -20.53 -10.87 11.70
C SER A 86 -19.94 -9.47 11.92
N ARG A 87 -19.44 -8.86 10.86
CA ARG A 87 -18.97 -7.49 10.90
C ARG A 87 -20.09 -6.55 11.35
N ASN A 88 -19.97 -6.03 12.56
CA ASN A 88 -20.44 -4.69 12.84
C ASN A 88 -19.29 -3.73 12.51
N MET A 89 -18.92 -3.67 11.24
CA MET A 89 -17.97 -2.67 10.81
C MET A 89 -18.62 -1.30 10.88
N SER A 90 -18.02 -0.43 11.67
CA SER A 90 -18.34 0.98 11.66
C SER A 90 -18.17 1.55 10.25
N ALA A 91 -19.07 2.43 9.85
CA ALA A 91 -19.15 3.03 8.52
C ALA A 91 -17.83 3.67 7.99
N SER A 92 -16.86 3.92 8.86
CA SER A 92 -15.56 4.50 8.53
C SER A 92 -14.68 3.63 7.62
N LEU A 93 -14.77 2.28 7.71
CA LEU A 93 -13.97 1.38 6.88
C LEU A 93 -14.56 1.15 5.47
N GLU A 94 -15.88 1.29 5.31
CA GLU A 94 -16.49 1.24 3.98
C GLU A 94 -16.20 2.50 3.15
N GLU A 95 -16.12 3.65 3.82
CA GLU A 95 -15.76 4.92 3.19
C GLU A 95 -14.28 4.94 2.78
N TYR A 96 -13.39 4.34 3.57
CA TYR A 96 -11.98 4.17 3.23
C TYR A 96 -11.75 3.23 2.02
N LYS A 97 -12.57 2.17 1.86
CA LYS A 97 -12.49 1.27 0.69
C LYS A 97 -12.74 1.95 -0.66
N VAL A 98 -13.49 3.03 -0.69
CA VAL A 98 -13.80 3.77 -1.92
C VAL A 98 -12.62 4.64 -2.38
N ALA A 99 -11.72 5.01 -1.46
CA ALA A 99 -10.61 5.91 -1.73
C ALA A 99 -9.39 5.26 -2.42
N THR A 100 -9.27 3.92 -2.38
CA THR A 100 -7.96 3.27 -2.51
C THR A 100 -7.54 2.82 -3.90
N ARG A 101 -8.31 3.07 -4.98
CA ARG A 101 -7.80 2.69 -6.32
C ARG A 101 -8.51 3.41 -7.44
N THR A 102 -7.72 3.96 -8.33
CA THR A 102 -8.19 4.42 -9.63
C THR A 102 -7.87 3.40 -10.71
N ASP A 103 -8.81 3.19 -11.62
CA ASP A 103 -8.80 2.12 -12.63
C ASP A 103 -7.73 2.24 -13.72
N ASN A 104 -6.77 3.18 -13.58
CA ASN A 104 -5.81 3.52 -14.64
C ASN A 104 -4.38 3.01 -14.39
N VAL A 105 -4.14 2.24 -13.33
CA VAL A 105 -2.82 1.67 -13.03
C VAL A 105 -2.84 0.16 -13.28
N ASP A 106 -1.97 -0.31 -14.17
CA ASP A 106 -1.80 -1.74 -14.45
C ASP A 106 -1.25 -2.47 -13.22
N ILE A 107 -1.89 -3.59 -12.83
CA ILE A 107 -1.40 -4.43 -11.73
C ILE A 107 -0.35 -5.38 -12.27
N THR A 108 0.86 -5.29 -11.73
CA THR A 108 1.98 -6.14 -12.13
C THR A 108 2.15 -7.38 -11.25
N GLY A 109 1.59 -7.35 -10.02
CA GLY A 109 1.76 -8.39 -9.01
C GLY A 109 2.87 -8.08 -8.00
N GLU A 110 3.73 -7.10 -8.27
CA GLU A 110 4.69 -6.55 -7.31
C GLU A 110 4.45 -5.06 -7.10
N SER A 111 4.68 -4.59 -5.89
CA SER A 111 4.40 -3.20 -5.54
C SER A 111 5.37 -2.66 -4.50
N HIS A 112 5.50 -1.33 -4.46
CA HIS A 112 6.20 -0.57 -3.44
C HIS A 112 5.21 0.38 -2.76
N LEU A 113 5.28 0.49 -1.45
CA LEU A 113 4.42 1.38 -0.66
C LEU A 113 5.16 2.67 -0.34
N PHE A 114 4.59 3.80 -0.71
CA PHE A 114 5.03 5.13 -0.26
C PHE A 114 4.08 5.64 0.81
N ILE A 115 4.63 5.96 1.97
CA ILE A 115 3.90 6.57 3.09
C ILE A 115 4.19 8.06 3.11
N ILE A 116 3.12 8.85 3.01
CA ILE A 116 3.16 10.31 3.11
C ILE A 116 2.39 10.72 4.36
N GLU A 117 3.04 11.38 5.30
CA GLU A 117 2.47 11.70 6.62
C GLU A 117 1.35 12.73 6.54
N SER A 118 1.46 13.67 5.63
CA SER A 118 0.45 14.71 5.38
C SER A 118 0.66 15.36 4.02
N ILE A 119 -0.38 15.95 3.46
CA ILE A 119 -0.32 16.72 2.22
C ILE A 119 -0.93 18.11 2.43
N GLU A 120 -0.16 19.16 2.11
CA GLU A 120 -0.62 20.54 2.18
C GLU A 120 -0.95 21.03 0.77
N GLY A 121 -2.09 21.72 0.63
CA GLY A 121 -2.58 22.26 -0.64
C GLY A 121 -3.56 21.35 -1.40
N ALA A 122 -3.81 20.12 -0.93
CA ALA A 122 -4.78 19.20 -1.51
C ALA A 122 -6.20 19.40 -0.93
N GLN A 123 -7.20 18.91 -1.65
CA GLN A 123 -8.61 18.91 -1.25
C GLN A 123 -9.19 17.49 -1.34
N VAL A 124 -10.29 17.24 -0.61
CA VAL A 124 -11.04 15.98 -0.73
C VAL A 124 -11.54 15.81 -2.16
N GLY A 125 -11.25 14.65 -2.73
CA GLY A 125 -11.60 14.32 -4.11
C GLY A 125 -10.48 14.54 -5.12
N ASP A 126 -9.40 15.23 -4.75
CA ASP A 126 -8.17 15.26 -5.54
C ASP A 126 -7.55 13.87 -5.59
N GLN A 127 -6.67 13.64 -6.56
CA GLN A 127 -5.98 12.37 -6.74
C GLN A 127 -4.47 12.57 -6.71
N LEU A 128 -3.79 11.95 -5.75
CA LEU A 128 -2.33 11.89 -5.76
C LEU A 128 -1.88 10.77 -6.70
N ARG A 129 -1.01 11.10 -7.63
CA ARG A 129 -0.51 10.24 -8.71
C ARG A 129 1.00 10.10 -8.63
N ALA A 130 1.50 8.87 -8.83
CA ALA A 130 2.92 8.58 -8.97
C ALA A 130 3.25 8.21 -10.41
N TYR A 131 4.27 8.84 -10.95
CA TYR A 131 4.80 8.60 -12.29
C TYR A 131 6.24 8.09 -12.19
N ASP A 132 6.58 7.16 -13.06
CA ASP A 132 7.96 6.71 -13.25
C ASP A 132 8.78 7.75 -14.05
N ASN A 133 10.06 7.42 -14.32
CA ASN A 133 10.95 8.27 -15.12
C ASN A 133 10.58 8.35 -16.62
N ASN A 134 9.59 7.60 -17.08
CA ASN A 134 9.07 7.62 -18.46
C ASN A 134 7.70 8.32 -18.53
N ASP A 135 7.29 9.05 -17.48
CA ASP A 135 5.98 9.65 -17.32
C ASP A 135 4.81 8.65 -17.40
N LYS A 136 5.05 7.37 -17.06
CA LYS A 136 4.00 6.36 -16.93
C LYS A 136 3.39 6.46 -15.54
N LEU A 137 2.04 6.48 -15.47
CA LEU A 137 1.31 6.38 -14.21
C LEU A 137 1.48 4.97 -13.62
N VAL A 138 2.12 4.87 -12.46
CA VAL A 138 2.44 3.61 -11.78
C VAL A 138 1.76 3.45 -10.43
N GLY A 139 1.13 4.49 -9.91
CA GLY A 139 0.35 4.46 -8.68
C GLY A 139 -0.57 5.67 -8.56
N SER A 140 -1.69 5.51 -7.86
CA SER A 140 -2.60 6.63 -7.57
C SER A 140 -3.49 6.34 -6.37
N ILE A 141 -3.86 7.39 -5.65
CA ILE A 141 -4.77 7.34 -4.52
C ILE A 141 -5.63 8.60 -4.48
N ASN A 142 -6.93 8.45 -4.15
CA ASN A 142 -7.81 9.58 -3.94
C ASN A 142 -7.57 10.20 -2.56
N ILE A 143 -7.53 11.52 -2.48
CA ILE A 143 -7.43 12.24 -1.21
C ILE A 143 -8.81 12.25 -0.53
N VAL A 144 -8.84 11.77 0.70
CA VAL A 144 -10.03 11.75 1.56
C VAL A 144 -9.84 12.66 2.77
N GLN A 145 -10.92 12.90 3.52
CA GLN A 145 -10.90 13.81 4.67
C GLN A 145 -9.90 13.38 5.74
N GLU A 146 -9.75 12.08 5.95
CA GLU A 146 -8.85 11.49 6.94
C GLU A 146 -7.38 11.77 6.63
N HIS A 147 -7.00 11.84 5.34
CA HIS A 147 -5.67 12.24 4.90
C HIS A 147 -5.38 13.71 5.24
N LEU A 148 -6.39 14.58 5.15
CA LEU A 148 -6.24 16.02 5.39
C LEU A 148 -6.30 16.38 6.88
N SER A 149 -7.03 15.59 7.70
CA SER A 149 -7.09 15.78 9.15
C SER A 149 -5.85 15.28 9.89
N GLY A 150 -5.04 14.43 9.22
CA GLY A 150 -3.88 13.76 9.82
C GLY A 150 -4.26 12.54 10.66
N ASP A 151 -5.50 12.07 10.57
CA ASP A 151 -5.95 10.85 11.25
C ASP A 151 -5.38 9.59 10.58
N HIS A 152 -5.12 9.66 9.27
CA HIS A 152 -4.50 8.62 8.47
C HIS A 152 -3.39 9.17 7.59
N VAL A 153 -2.32 8.41 7.43
CA VAL A 153 -1.28 8.68 6.42
C VAL A 153 -1.83 8.39 5.03
N ILE A 154 -1.19 8.96 4.01
CA ILE A 154 -1.48 8.62 2.61
C ILE A 154 -0.60 7.43 2.23
N ASP A 155 -1.21 6.30 1.95
CA ASP A 155 -0.61 5.01 1.64
C ASP A 155 -0.65 4.74 0.13
N LEU A 156 0.25 5.38 -0.61
CA LEU A 156 0.33 5.30 -2.06
C LEU A 156 1.04 4.02 -2.51
N VAL A 157 0.28 3.10 -3.08
CA VAL A 157 0.79 1.86 -3.67
C VAL A 157 1.23 2.10 -5.11
N VAL A 158 2.50 1.85 -5.40
CA VAL A 158 3.10 1.97 -6.73
C VAL A 158 3.43 0.58 -7.27
N GLN A 159 3.02 0.28 -8.50
CA GLN A 159 3.28 -1.01 -9.14
C GLN A 159 4.71 -1.05 -9.68
N LYS A 160 5.45 -2.10 -9.33
CA LYS A 160 6.82 -2.34 -9.81
C LYS A 160 6.81 -3.07 -11.16
N GLU A 161 7.88 -2.88 -11.94
CA GLU A 161 8.13 -3.69 -13.14
C GLU A 161 8.37 -5.15 -12.74
N VAL A 162 7.84 -6.09 -13.52
CA VAL A 162 8.06 -7.52 -13.34
C VAL A 162 8.59 -8.12 -14.63
N ASP A 163 9.84 -8.58 -14.61
CA ASP A 163 10.46 -9.30 -15.73
C ASP A 163 10.26 -10.82 -15.60
N LEU A 164 9.37 -11.36 -16.41
CA LEU A 164 9.11 -12.80 -16.50
C LEU A 164 9.98 -13.51 -17.57
N GLY A 165 10.98 -12.83 -18.15
CA GLY A 165 11.82 -13.36 -19.24
C GLY A 165 12.55 -14.64 -18.87
N ALA A 166 13.00 -14.79 -17.63
CA ALA A 166 13.62 -16.03 -17.13
C ALA A 166 12.70 -17.26 -17.20
N TYR A 167 11.38 -17.02 -17.23
CA TYR A 167 10.33 -18.05 -17.33
C TYR A 167 9.67 -18.09 -18.71
N GLY A 168 10.22 -17.37 -19.70
CA GLY A 168 9.67 -17.26 -21.05
C GLY A 168 8.42 -16.37 -21.15
N GLY A 169 8.15 -15.55 -20.14
CA GLY A 169 7.07 -14.58 -20.11
C GLY A 169 7.49 -13.18 -20.59
N PRO A 170 6.55 -12.24 -20.69
CA PRO A 170 6.82 -10.84 -21.02
C PRO A 170 7.41 -10.07 -19.84
N VAL A 171 7.92 -8.87 -20.11
CA VAL A 171 8.09 -7.83 -19.10
C VAL A 171 6.73 -7.14 -18.89
N ILE A 172 6.29 -7.04 -17.66
CA ILE A 172 5.09 -6.28 -17.26
C ILE A 172 5.57 -4.93 -16.76
N ASP A 173 5.25 -3.89 -17.50
CA ASP A 173 5.74 -2.54 -17.23
C ASP A 173 5.22 -2.01 -15.88
N GLY A 174 6.13 -1.42 -15.12
CA GLY A 174 5.89 -0.74 -13.86
C GLY A 174 7.08 0.15 -13.50
N CYS A 175 7.14 0.61 -12.27
CA CYS A 175 8.28 1.36 -11.79
C CYS A 175 9.50 0.44 -11.59
N SER A 176 10.64 0.76 -12.21
CA SER A 176 11.88 -0.01 -12.09
C SER A 176 13.03 0.86 -11.60
N ASN A 177 13.56 0.59 -10.40
CA ASN A 177 14.79 1.21 -9.83
C ASN A 177 14.95 2.73 -10.10
N SER A 178 13.84 3.45 -10.25
CA SER A 178 13.80 4.86 -10.62
C SER A 178 13.15 5.71 -9.52
N LEU A 179 13.52 6.98 -9.49
CA LEU A 179 12.79 7.96 -8.69
C LEU A 179 11.38 8.11 -9.24
N ILE A 180 10.41 8.22 -8.34
CA ILE A 180 9.04 8.56 -8.69
C ILE A 180 8.85 10.08 -8.68
N THR A 181 8.00 10.56 -9.57
CA THR A 181 7.48 11.93 -9.56
C THR A 181 6.05 11.91 -9.05
N LEU A 182 5.75 12.74 -8.05
CA LEU A 182 4.41 12.88 -7.51
C LEU A 182 3.71 14.08 -8.11
N LYS A 183 2.45 13.91 -8.52
CA LYS A 183 1.57 14.98 -8.96
C LYS A 183 0.21 14.86 -8.29
N LEU A 184 -0.42 16.00 -8.01
CA LEU A 184 -1.81 16.07 -7.55
C LEU A 184 -2.70 16.45 -8.73
N TYR A 185 -3.64 15.59 -9.07
CA TYR A 185 -4.66 15.89 -10.08
C TYR A 185 -5.91 16.43 -9.41
N ASN A 186 -6.30 17.64 -9.78
CA ASN A 186 -7.56 18.25 -9.38
C ASN A 186 -8.60 17.99 -10.46
N ALA A 187 -9.60 17.16 -10.15
CA ALA A 187 -10.63 16.77 -11.12
C ALA A 187 -11.61 17.90 -11.45
N VAL A 188 -11.73 18.93 -10.61
CA VAL A 188 -12.62 20.08 -10.85
C VAL A 188 -12.00 21.03 -11.86
N GLU A 189 -10.68 21.22 -11.78
CA GLU A 189 -9.91 22.14 -12.63
C GLU A 189 -9.32 21.43 -13.86
N ASP A 190 -9.36 20.08 -13.88
CA ASP A 190 -8.73 19.21 -14.89
C ASP A 190 -7.23 19.53 -15.06
N THR A 191 -6.53 19.71 -13.94
CA THR A 191 -5.15 20.19 -13.89
C THR A 191 -4.31 19.33 -12.95
N GLU A 192 -3.05 19.11 -13.32
CA GLU A 192 -2.05 18.44 -12.47
C GLU A 192 -1.07 19.46 -11.89
N TYR A 193 -0.79 19.34 -10.60
CA TYR A 193 0.17 20.13 -9.84
C TYR A 193 1.34 19.24 -9.39
N ASN A 194 2.56 19.74 -9.48
CA ASN A 194 3.71 19.05 -8.94
C ASN A 194 3.64 18.97 -7.42
N VAL A 195 4.04 17.82 -6.86
CA VAL A 195 4.10 17.60 -5.42
C VAL A 195 5.54 17.35 -5.01
N SER A 196 6.05 18.13 -4.07
CA SER A 196 7.33 17.90 -3.41
C SER A 196 7.16 17.22 -2.07
N THR A 197 8.13 16.40 -1.67
CA THR A 197 8.14 15.68 -0.40
C THR A 197 9.47 15.92 0.34
N ASP A 198 9.48 15.69 1.65
CA ASP A 198 10.68 15.87 2.48
C ASP A 198 11.83 14.97 2.04
N SER A 199 11.53 13.78 1.55
CA SER A 199 12.48 12.84 0.96
C SER A 199 12.01 12.33 -0.40
N SER A 200 12.95 12.05 -1.30
CA SER A 200 12.64 11.45 -2.59
C SER A 200 12.36 9.95 -2.45
N GLY A 201 11.35 9.46 -3.16
CA GLY A 201 11.03 8.04 -3.24
C GLY A 201 11.59 7.38 -4.50
N SER A 202 12.04 6.14 -4.38
CA SER A 202 12.43 5.31 -5.52
C SER A 202 11.83 3.92 -5.39
N CYS A 203 11.49 3.31 -6.52
CA CYS A 203 11.15 1.89 -6.58
C CYS A 203 12.44 1.09 -6.56
N SER A 204 12.83 0.57 -5.40
CA SER A 204 14.02 -0.26 -5.25
C SER A 204 13.71 -1.73 -5.54
N ASP A 205 14.67 -2.46 -6.11
CA ASP A 205 14.56 -3.91 -6.30
C ASP A 205 15.01 -4.72 -5.07
N SER A 206 15.43 -4.06 -3.97
CA SER A 206 15.83 -4.77 -2.77
C SER A 206 14.61 -5.30 -2.03
N ASP A 207 14.59 -6.59 -1.71
CA ASP A 207 13.51 -7.28 -0.99
C ASP A 207 13.20 -6.70 0.40
N ILE A 208 14.06 -5.80 0.89
CA ILE A 208 13.93 -5.17 2.21
C ILE A 208 13.27 -3.78 2.12
N ASP A 209 13.35 -3.11 0.95
CA ASP A 209 12.88 -1.74 0.75
C ASP A 209 11.54 -1.69 -0.03
N GLU A 210 10.55 -2.46 0.43
CA GLU A 210 9.20 -2.44 -0.18
C GLU A 210 8.35 -1.26 0.30
N MET A 211 8.88 -0.45 1.20
CA MET A 211 8.22 0.70 1.78
C MET A 211 9.18 1.87 1.93
N SER A 212 8.74 3.05 1.56
CA SER A 212 9.45 4.31 1.77
C SER A 212 8.56 5.33 2.47
N VAL A 213 9.11 6.02 3.47
CA VAL A 213 8.43 7.15 4.13
C VAL A 213 8.94 8.44 3.50
N LEU A 214 8.04 9.19 2.86
CA LEU A 214 8.36 10.43 2.14
C LEU A 214 8.23 11.68 3.02
N GLY A 215 7.69 11.55 4.23
CA GLY A 215 7.44 12.65 5.14
C GLY A 215 6.24 13.49 4.69
N LYS A 216 6.37 14.81 4.76
CA LYS A 216 5.30 15.74 4.38
C LYS A 216 5.35 16.05 2.89
N ALA A 217 4.18 16.19 2.29
CA ALA A 217 4.01 16.59 0.91
C ALA A 217 3.46 18.01 0.82
N LEU A 218 3.96 18.77 -0.14
CA LEU A 218 3.50 20.13 -0.46
C LEU A 218 3.15 20.19 -1.94
N VAL A 219 1.93 20.61 -2.23
CA VAL A 219 1.47 20.86 -3.61
C VAL A 219 2.06 22.21 -4.07
N GLY A 220 2.86 22.14 -5.15
CA GLY A 220 3.46 23.33 -5.77
C GLY A 220 2.44 24.16 -6.53
N GLU A 221 2.83 25.40 -6.88
CA GLU A 221 2.08 26.21 -7.83
C GLU A 221 2.19 25.60 -9.25
N GLU A 222 1.17 25.79 -10.08
CA GLU A 222 1.15 25.35 -11.46
C GLU A 222 2.39 25.89 -12.20
N ASP A 223 3.18 25.04 -12.84
CA ASP A 223 4.20 25.48 -13.79
C ASP A 223 3.48 26.06 -15.01
N ILE A 224 3.29 27.38 -15.02
CA ILE A 224 2.74 28.09 -16.18
C ILE A 224 3.74 27.89 -17.33
N ILE A 225 3.50 26.85 -18.14
CA ILE A 225 4.18 26.71 -19.43
C ILE A 225 3.65 27.87 -20.33
N LEU A 226 4.37 28.98 -20.31
CA LEU A 226 4.16 30.02 -21.30
C LEU A 226 4.51 29.45 -22.67
N THR A 227 3.52 28.88 -23.37
CA THR A 227 3.63 28.60 -24.79
C THR A 227 3.74 29.93 -25.54
N SER A 228 4.97 30.26 -25.94
CA SER A 228 5.29 31.38 -26.85
C SER A 228 4.99 31.01 -28.29
#